data_743b6c40e7a22370609d051dd08158a5
#
_entry.id   743b6c40e7a22370609d051dd08158a5
#
_cell.length_a   1.000
_cell.length_b   1.000
_cell.length_c   1.000
_cell.angle_alpha   90.00
_cell.angle_beta   90.00
_cell.angle_gamma   90.00
#
_symmetry.space_group_name_H-M   'P 1'
#
loop_
_entity.id
_entity.type
_entity.pdbx_description
1 polymer ?
#
loop_
_entity_poly.entity_id
_entity_poly.type
_entity_poly.pdbx_seq_one_letter_code
_entity_poly.pdbx_strand_id
1 'polypeptide(L)'
;MKKMMRFFLLALLVLALALAYGAAKHLTAPPDGIAQQKYAGWSGVLRLWVYTDWQTGTGSLATWLNRCTSAFEKRHPGVYIQTRAVSQETLAAFAQGEINPPDFIVFSPGALESAAHLFPVEGDVLPGLARCGQEGGANCAVPIAMGGYAWACRAGLSPAETFAGRTLLAPVDKAGNCAALIALCAGTYTTASEAVPKAGTGMDLGLPTAAPAATSAPLRAAESEGIPLPTGFSFDEGAYSAFVRNEADAILVTQRELCQLRAASEAGGAPDWTAYTGEPFTDQLALFAIVDWPREDIAARRALGEELLAHLLSEESQAELTRVHALRTTPGEALYGAQNGMAQLEAAYLSSRVLAPNAFDTSWQTSVQTIFALFSEGRVRAGTAYESLAAELLAR
;
A
#
# COMPACT_ATOMS: atom_id res chain seq x y z
N MET A 1 49.93 -15.95 45.77
CA MET A 1 49.00 -14.88 45.32
C MET A 1 48.54 -15.01 43.86
N LYS A 2 49.41 -15.15 42.84
CA LYS A 2 49.00 -15.22 41.40
C LYS A 2 48.05 -16.36 41.06
N LYS A 3 48.16 -17.57 41.68
CA LYS A 3 47.26 -18.70 41.43
C LYS A 3 45.85 -18.49 42.04
N MET A 4 45.74 -17.89 43.20
CA MET A 4 44.44 -17.54 43.82
C MET A 4 43.67 -16.47 43.03
N MET A 5 44.38 -15.46 42.51
CA MET A 5 43.79 -14.42 41.72
C MET A 5 43.20 -14.94 40.37
N ARG A 6 43.89 -15.95 39.75
CA ARG A 6 43.36 -16.61 38.55
C ARG A 6 42.12 -17.45 38.82
N PHE A 7 42.08 -18.12 39.97
CA PHE A 7 40.90 -18.89 40.41
C PHE A 7 39.70 -17.96 40.66
N PHE A 8 39.94 -16.80 41.27
CA PHE A 8 38.91 -15.83 41.55
C PHE A 8 38.37 -15.20 40.25
N LEU A 9 39.24 -14.88 39.30
CA LEU A 9 38.86 -14.39 37.99
C LEU A 9 38.03 -15.40 37.18
N LEU A 10 38.38 -16.67 37.24
CA LEU A 10 37.68 -17.75 36.56
C LEU A 10 36.28 -17.97 37.16
N ALA A 11 36.15 -17.91 38.49
CA ALA A 11 34.87 -18.00 39.19
C ALA A 11 33.94 -16.84 38.85
N LEU A 12 34.50 -15.63 38.75
CA LEU A 12 33.76 -14.43 38.39
C LEU A 12 33.26 -14.47 36.94
N LEU A 13 34.09 -15.01 36.03
CA LEU A 13 33.70 -15.22 34.63
C LEU A 13 32.55 -16.24 34.47
N VAL A 14 32.62 -17.37 35.21
CA VAL A 14 31.57 -18.39 35.22
C VAL A 14 30.27 -17.84 35.79
N LEU A 15 30.36 -17.04 36.86
CA LEU A 15 29.19 -16.38 37.43
C LEU A 15 28.58 -15.37 36.45
N ALA A 16 29.38 -14.56 35.77
CA ALA A 16 28.92 -13.62 34.76
C ALA A 16 28.27 -14.33 33.59
N LEU A 17 28.80 -15.45 33.10
CA LEU A 17 28.21 -16.27 32.05
C LEU A 17 26.89 -16.91 32.50
N ALA A 18 26.79 -17.38 33.74
CA ALA A 18 25.58 -17.95 34.29
C ALA A 18 24.46 -16.88 34.42
N LEU A 19 24.83 -15.67 34.87
CA LEU A 19 23.88 -14.54 34.95
C LEU A 19 23.45 -14.06 33.57
N ALA A 20 24.37 -14.00 32.60
CA ALA A 20 24.05 -13.65 31.22
C ALA A 20 23.12 -14.69 30.55
N TYR A 21 23.35 -15.99 30.82
CA TYR A 21 22.49 -17.07 30.36
C TYR A 21 21.10 -17.02 30.99
N GLY A 22 21.04 -16.75 32.31
CA GLY A 22 19.76 -16.55 33.03
C GLY A 22 18.98 -15.34 32.49
N ALA A 23 19.66 -14.22 32.28
CA ALA A 23 19.04 -13.02 31.72
C ALA A 23 18.59 -13.25 30.27
N ALA A 24 19.39 -13.91 29.43
CA ALA A 24 19.01 -14.27 28.07
C ALA A 24 17.76 -15.17 28.05
N LYS A 25 17.68 -16.15 28.97
CA LYS A 25 16.54 -17.05 29.10
C LYS A 25 15.26 -16.31 29.54
N HIS A 26 15.36 -15.31 30.40
CA HIS A 26 14.23 -14.46 30.79
C HIS A 26 13.82 -13.46 29.70
N LEU A 27 14.77 -12.96 28.90
CA LEU A 27 14.49 -12.07 27.77
C LEU A 27 13.95 -12.82 26.55
N THR A 28 14.22 -14.14 26.44
CA THR A 28 13.71 -14.99 25.36
C THR A 28 12.49 -15.83 25.76
N ALA A 29 12.07 -15.77 27.03
CA ALA A 29 10.82 -16.40 27.45
C ALA A 29 9.65 -15.64 26.80
N PRO A 30 8.76 -16.30 26.04
CA PRO A 30 7.59 -15.66 25.49
C PRO A 30 6.74 -15.12 26.64
N PRO A 31 6.06 -13.97 26.47
CA PRO A 31 5.12 -13.48 27.46
C PRO A 31 4.04 -14.55 27.69
N ASP A 32 3.94 -15.00 28.94
CA ASP A 32 3.02 -16.05 29.30
C ASP A 32 1.57 -15.68 28.98
N GLY A 33 0.90 -16.50 28.17
CA GLY A 33 -0.49 -16.78 28.46
C GLY A 33 -1.55 -16.45 27.41
N ILE A 34 -1.31 -15.89 26.22
CA ILE A 34 -2.43 -15.54 25.32
C ILE A 34 -2.48 -16.38 24.03
N ALA A 35 -1.37 -16.80 23.49
CA ALA A 35 -1.34 -17.52 22.18
C ALA A 35 -1.47 -19.06 22.30
N GLN A 36 -1.14 -19.66 23.41
CA GLN A 36 -1.07 -21.13 23.55
C GLN A 36 -2.43 -21.86 23.55
N GLN A 37 -3.54 -21.17 23.80
CA GLN A 37 -4.83 -21.84 23.97
C GLN A 37 -5.61 -22.10 22.68
N LYS A 38 -5.35 -21.35 21.60
CA LYS A 38 -6.17 -21.41 20.37
C LYS A 38 -5.68 -22.45 19.35
N TYR A 39 -4.41 -22.80 19.35
CA TYR A 39 -3.79 -23.71 18.36
C TYR A 39 -3.31 -25.04 18.92
N ALA A 40 -3.68 -25.38 20.16
CA ALA A 40 -3.47 -26.72 20.78
C ALA A 40 -2.14 -27.39 20.41
N GLY A 41 -1.04 -26.65 20.36
CA GLY A 41 0.28 -27.22 20.10
C GLY A 41 0.61 -27.47 18.61
N TRP A 42 -0.12 -26.87 17.65
CA TRP A 42 0.28 -26.96 16.25
C TRP A 42 1.65 -26.33 16.03
N SER A 43 2.53 -27.06 15.36
CA SER A 43 3.85 -26.57 14.98
C SER A 43 4.16 -27.01 13.55
N GLY A 44 4.85 -26.18 12.80
CA GLY A 44 5.19 -26.51 11.42
C GLY A 44 5.61 -25.29 10.61
N VAL A 45 5.68 -25.52 9.30
CA VAL A 45 6.02 -24.48 8.32
C VAL A 45 4.76 -24.13 7.54
N LEU A 46 4.42 -22.84 7.53
CA LEU A 46 3.41 -22.25 6.68
C LEU A 46 4.09 -21.62 5.46
N ARG A 47 3.54 -21.82 4.28
CA ARG A 47 4.09 -21.29 3.03
C ARG A 47 3.28 -20.09 2.61
N LEU A 48 3.93 -18.93 2.49
CA LEU A 48 3.36 -17.68 2.00
C LEU A 48 3.95 -17.37 0.61
N TRP A 49 3.11 -17.40 -0.42
CA TRP A 49 3.51 -16.96 -1.75
C TRP A 49 3.19 -15.48 -1.95
N VAL A 50 4.09 -14.80 -2.65
CA VAL A 50 3.98 -13.36 -2.91
C VAL A 50 4.17 -13.08 -4.38
N TYR A 51 3.17 -12.48 -5.00
CA TYR A 51 3.22 -11.91 -6.33
C TYR A 51 2.65 -10.50 -6.31
N THR A 52 3.42 -9.53 -6.76
CA THR A 52 2.93 -8.16 -6.98
C THR A 52 3.49 -7.65 -8.30
N ASP A 53 2.65 -7.02 -9.09
CA ASP A 53 2.99 -6.40 -10.38
C ASP A 53 3.36 -4.92 -10.25
N TRP A 54 3.33 -4.40 -9.04
CA TRP A 54 3.75 -3.05 -8.69
C TRP A 54 4.91 -3.06 -7.69
N GLN A 55 5.56 -1.92 -7.54
CA GLN A 55 6.75 -1.79 -6.70
C GLN A 55 6.56 -0.72 -5.64
N THR A 56 7.06 -0.99 -4.45
CA THR A 56 7.12 -0.05 -3.34
C THR A 56 8.14 1.07 -3.62
N GLY A 57 8.06 2.19 -2.89
CA GLY A 57 8.96 3.33 -3.09
C GLY A 57 10.42 3.02 -2.79
N THR A 58 10.68 2.19 -1.78
CA THR A 58 12.02 1.68 -1.43
C THR A 58 11.92 0.22 -0.98
N GLY A 59 12.98 -0.55 -1.19
CA GLY A 59 12.97 -1.97 -0.82
C GLY A 59 11.94 -2.75 -1.62
N SER A 60 11.20 -3.63 -0.94
CA SER A 60 10.13 -4.43 -1.54
C SER A 60 9.05 -4.76 -0.51
N LEU A 61 7.85 -5.07 -0.99
CA LEU A 61 6.77 -5.56 -0.13
C LEU A 61 7.18 -6.84 0.61
N ALA A 62 7.97 -7.71 -0.02
CA ALA A 62 8.49 -8.91 0.62
C ALA A 62 9.38 -8.57 1.84
N THR A 63 10.10 -7.46 1.82
CA THR A 63 10.89 -6.99 2.98
C THR A 63 9.99 -6.63 4.16
N TRP A 64 8.88 -5.95 3.91
CA TRP A 64 7.89 -5.64 4.93
C TRP A 64 7.21 -6.92 5.45
N LEU A 65 6.75 -7.80 4.56
CA LEU A 65 6.14 -9.08 4.93
C LEU A 65 7.07 -9.93 5.79
N ASN A 66 8.36 -10.04 5.43
CA ASN A 66 9.33 -10.80 6.23
C ASN A 66 9.52 -10.24 7.65
N ARG A 67 9.41 -8.92 7.83
CA ARG A 67 9.44 -8.31 9.17
C ARG A 67 8.19 -8.67 9.98
N CYS A 68 7.02 -8.53 9.36
CA CYS A 68 5.75 -8.85 10.00
C CYS A 68 5.66 -10.34 10.35
N THR A 69 6.03 -11.23 9.42
CA THR A 69 6.03 -12.68 9.67
C THR A 69 7.03 -13.06 10.76
N SER A 70 8.23 -12.47 10.79
CA SER A 70 9.20 -12.70 11.87
C SER A 70 8.70 -12.20 13.23
N ALA A 71 7.94 -11.10 13.28
CA ALA A 71 7.30 -10.63 14.51
C ALA A 71 6.16 -11.56 14.94
N PHE A 72 5.40 -12.10 13.99
CA PHE A 72 4.35 -13.09 14.22
C PHE A 72 4.92 -14.40 14.77
N GLU A 73 5.98 -14.95 14.16
CA GLU A 73 6.66 -16.19 14.60
C GLU A 73 7.15 -16.11 16.05
N LYS A 74 7.66 -14.96 16.47
CA LYS A 74 8.10 -14.74 17.87
C LYS A 74 6.94 -14.88 18.87
N ARG A 75 5.72 -14.56 18.46
CA ARG A 75 4.50 -14.69 19.28
C ARG A 75 3.87 -16.07 19.20
N HIS A 76 4.26 -16.87 18.18
CA HIS A 76 3.75 -18.23 17.94
C HIS A 76 4.90 -19.25 17.89
N PRO A 77 5.50 -19.61 19.04
CA PRO A 77 6.63 -20.54 19.09
C PRO A 77 6.28 -21.88 18.43
N GLY A 78 7.14 -22.33 17.51
CA GLY A 78 6.93 -23.55 16.73
C GLY A 78 6.25 -23.34 15.38
N VAL A 79 5.72 -22.15 15.10
CA VAL A 79 5.20 -21.74 13.81
C VAL A 79 6.29 -21.00 13.04
N TYR A 80 6.52 -21.40 11.80
CA TYR A 80 7.48 -20.75 10.89
C TYR A 80 6.77 -20.40 9.58
N ILE A 81 7.05 -19.22 9.01
CA ILE A 81 6.43 -18.76 7.77
C ILE A 81 7.50 -18.60 6.70
N GLN A 82 7.45 -19.48 5.70
CA GLN A 82 8.34 -19.41 4.54
C GLN A 82 7.73 -18.52 3.47
N THR A 83 8.21 -17.28 3.36
CA THR A 83 7.83 -16.35 2.30
C THR A 83 8.60 -16.67 1.02
N ARG A 84 7.89 -16.78 -0.11
CA ARG A 84 8.47 -17.04 -1.43
C ARG A 84 7.85 -16.11 -2.47
N ALA A 85 8.67 -15.38 -3.21
CA ALA A 85 8.24 -14.70 -4.43
C ALA A 85 7.92 -15.74 -5.51
N VAL A 86 6.81 -15.58 -6.21
CA VAL A 86 6.36 -16.47 -7.30
C VAL A 86 6.03 -15.63 -8.54
N SER A 87 5.96 -16.28 -9.69
CA SER A 87 5.52 -15.64 -10.94
C SER A 87 4.01 -15.76 -11.13
N GLN A 88 3.46 -15.01 -12.08
CA GLN A 88 2.06 -15.09 -12.45
C GLN A 88 1.69 -16.50 -12.99
N GLU A 89 2.60 -17.13 -13.75
CA GLU A 89 2.40 -18.48 -14.25
C GLU A 89 2.28 -19.49 -13.11
N THR A 90 3.03 -19.29 -12.01
CA THR A 90 2.91 -20.14 -10.81
C THR A 90 1.53 -19.99 -10.16
N LEU A 91 1.00 -18.75 -10.08
CA LEU A 91 -0.36 -18.53 -9.57
C LEU A 91 -1.42 -19.11 -10.48
N ALA A 92 -1.26 -19.02 -11.81
CA ALA A 92 -2.16 -19.62 -12.78
C ALA A 92 -2.17 -21.16 -12.64
N ALA A 93 -1.01 -21.80 -12.51
CA ALA A 93 -0.90 -23.24 -12.27
C ALA A 93 -1.53 -23.67 -10.92
N PHE A 94 -1.43 -22.82 -9.88
CA PHE A 94 -2.16 -23.03 -8.62
C PHE A 94 -3.67 -22.98 -8.82
N ALA A 95 -4.18 -21.96 -9.51
CA ALA A 95 -5.62 -21.80 -9.78
C ALA A 95 -6.19 -22.98 -10.57
N GLN A 96 -5.38 -23.64 -11.41
CA GLN A 96 -5.73 -24.84 -12.17
C GLN A 96 -5.56 -26.14 -11.37
N GLY A 97 -5.03 -26.08 -10.14
CA GLY A 97 -4.80 -27.27 -9.30
C GLY A 97 -3.60 -28.12 -9.73
N GLU A 98 -2.73 -27.60 -10.58
CA GLU A 98 -1.60 -28.33 -11.15
C GLU A 98 -0.41 -28.48 -10.22
N ILE A 99 -0.32 -27.62 -9.19
CA ILE A 99 0.83 -27.58 -8.28
C ILE A 99 0.40 -27.61 -6.81
N ASN A 100 1.33 -28.06 -5.97
CA ASN A 100 1.10 -28.15 -4.53
C ASN A 100 0.91 -26.74 -3.92
N PRO A 101 -0.27 -26.43 -3.38
CA PRO A 101 -0.61 -25.08 -3.00
C PRO A 101 0.16 -24.57 -1.77
N PRO A 102 0.31 -23.25 -1.61
CA PRO A 102 0.78 -22.64 -0.36
C PRO A 102 -0.30 -22.70 0.72
N ASP A 103 -0.05 -22.09 1.87
CA ASP A 103 -1.05 -21.88 2.92
C ASP A 103 -1.70 -20.50 2.79
N PHE A 104 -0.91 -19.54 2.36
CA PHE A 104 -1.34 -18.14 2.16
C PHE A 104 -0.78 -17.58 0.85
N ILE A 105 -1.50 -16.63 0.28
CA ILE A 105 -1.08 -15.91 -0.93
C ILE A 105 -1.21 -14.41 -0.69
N VAL A 106 -0.19 -13.66 -1.12
CA VAL A 106 -0.28 -12.21 -1.34
C VAL A 106 -0.18 -11.97 -2.84
N PHE A 107 -1.17 -11.26 -3.41
CA PHE A 107 -1.25 -11.07 -4.85
C PHE A 107 -1.81 -9.71 -5.24
N SER A 108 -1.52 -9.27 -6.47
CA SER A 108 -2.11 -8.06 -7.07
C SER A 108 -3.45 -8.36 -7.76
N PRO A 109 -4.34 -7.36 -7.92
CA PRO A 109 -5.57 -7.52 -8.69
C PRO A 109 -5.33 -8.10 -10.09
N GLY A 110 -6.17 -9.04 -10.50
CA GLY A 110 -6.05 -9.72 -11.78
C GLY A 110 -5.00 -10.83 -11.86
N ALA A 111 -4.27 -11.11 -10.79
CA ALA A 111 -3.33 -12.22 -10.75
C ALA A 111 -4.01 -13.59 -10.55
N LEU A 112 -5.20 -13.60 -9.98
CA LEU A 112 -6.09 -14.73 -9.87
C LEU A 112 -7.42 -14.40 -10.53
N GLU A 113 -7.97 -15.34 -11.31
CA GLU A 113 -9.25 -15.16 -12.00
C GLU A 113 -10.46 -15.57 -11.15
N SER A 114 -10.22 -16.24 -10.02
CA SER A 114 -11.28 -16.75 -9.14
C SER A 114 -10.76 -17.02 -7.72
N ALA A 115 -11.66 -16.88 -6.75
CA ALA A 115 -11.45 -17.24 -5.35
C ALA A 115 -11.82 -18.70 -5.01
N ALA A 116 -12.03 -19.57 -6.00
CA ALA A 116 -12.52 -20.94 -5.81
C ALA A 116 -11.75 -21.78 -4.78
N HIS A 117 -10.47 -21.46 -4.56
CA HIS A 117 -9.58 -22.13 -3.61
C HIS A 117 -9.17 -21.24 -2.44
N LEU A 118 -10.00 -20.26 -2.08
CA LEU A 118 -9.71 -19.33 -1.00
C LEU A 118 -10.80 -19.39 0.07
N PHE A 119 -10.40 -19.33 1.32
CA PHE A 119 -11.35 -19.17 2.43
C PHE A 119 -11.92 -17.75 2.47
N PRO A 120 -13.20 -17.62 2.86
CA PRO A 120 -13.71 -16.31 3.28
C PRO A 120 -12.91 -15.78 4.47
N VAL A 121 -12.54 -14.50 4.38
CA VAL A 121 -11.74 -13.78 5.38
C VAL A 121 -12.35 -12.42 5.67
N GLU A 122 -12.12 -11.89 6.86
CA GLU A 122 -12.57 -10.57 7.26
C GLU A 122 -11.38 -9.69 7.62
N GLY A 123 -11.47 -8.40 7.30
CA GLY A 123 -10.45 -7.43 7.66
C GLY A 123 -11.02 -6.02 7.69
N ASP A 124 -10.61 -5.23 8.66
CA ASP A 124 -10.98 -3.81 8.77
C ASP A 124 -10.06 -2.97 7.89
N VAL A 125 -10.57 -2.59 6.74
CA VAL A 125 -9.86 -1.80 5.73
C VAL A 125 -10.61 -0.53 5.37
N LEU A 126 -9.96 0.39 4.69
CA LEU A 126 -10.59 1.62 4.21
C LEU A 126 -11.88 1.30 3.42
N PRO A 127 -12.97 2.06 3.61
CA PRO A 127 -14.29 1.72 3.05
C PRO A 127 -14.30 1.46 1.54
N GLY A 128 -13.46 2.14 0.79
CA GLY A 128 -13.32 1.95 -0.66
C GLY A 128 -12.68 0.61 -1.04
N LEU A 129 -11.88 0.02 -0.16
CA LEU A 129 -11.13 -1.21 -0.41
C LEU A 129 -11.87 -2.49 0.04
N ALA A 130 -12.92 -2.36 0.82
CA ALA A 130 -13.62 -3.51 1.41
C ALA A 130 -14.22 -4.50 0.39
N ARG A 131 -14.41 -4.06 -0.86
CA ARG A 131 -14.95 -4.89 -1.95
C ARG A 131 -13.89 -5.48 -2.87
N CYS A 132 -12.64 -5.04 -2.76
CA CYS A 132 -11.60 -5.44 -3.72
C CYS A 132 -11.33 -6.94 -3.75
N GLY A 133 -11.58 -7.66 -2.66
CA GLY A 133 -11.36 -9.10 -2.57
C GLY A 133 -12.62 -9.94 -2.54
N GLN A 134 -13.78 -9.40 -2.97
CA GLN A 134 -15.06 -10.11 -2.93
C GLN A 134 -15.29 -10.93 -4.20
N GLU A 135 -15.76 -12.15 -4.04
CA GLU A 135 -16.31 -12.98 -5.09
C GLU A 135 -17.56 -13.72 -4.58
N GLY A 136 -18.65 -13.71 -5.36
CA GLY A 136 -19.90 -14.35 -4.98
C GLY A 136 -20.54 -13.82 -3.69
N GLY A 137 -20.22 -12.59 -3.28
CA GLY A 137 -20.70 -11.96 -2.04
C GLY A 137 -19.87 -12.32 -0.79
N ALA A 138 -18.86 -13.17 -0.91
CA ALA A 138 -17.90 -13.47 0.15
C ALA A 138 -16.61 -12.66 -0.04
N ASN A 139 -16.02 -12.21 1.06
CA ASN A 139 -14.72 -11.55 1.03
C ASN A 139 -13.63 -12.63 1.13
N CYS A 140 -12.94 -12.94 0.03
CA CYS A 140 -11.96 -14.01 -0.07
C CYS A 140 -10.50 -13.52 -0.02
N ALA A 141 -10.30 -12.20 -0.13
CA ALA A 141 -9.00 -11.59 -0.01
C ALA A 141 -9.11 -10.20 0.63
N VAL A 142 -8.10 -9.76 1.37
CA VAL A 142 -8.09 -8.47 2.07
C VAL A 142 -6.86 -7.68 1.66
N PRO A 143 -7.01 -6.42 1.21
CA PRO A 143 -5.87 -5.54 0.93
C PRO A 143 -5.06 -5.26 2.19
N ILE A 144 -3.76 -5.54 2.16
CA ILE A 144 -2.83 -5.36 3.29
C ILE A 144 -1.83 -4.23 3.07
N ALA A 145 -1.63 -3.82 1.82
CA ALA A 145 -0.81 -2.69 1.45
C ALA A 145 -1.28 -2.16 0.10
N MET A 146 -1.04 -0.87 -0.17
CA MET A 146 -1.35 -0.27 -1.46
C MET A 146 -0.28 0.72 -1.91
N GLY A 147 -0.27 0.98 -3.20
CA GLY A 147 0.37 2.12 -3.82
C GLY A 147 -0.66 3.18 -4.20
N GLY A 148 -0.22 4.23 -4.86
CA GLY A 148 -1.11 5.29 -5.29
C GLY A 148 -0.50 6.15 -6.40
N TYR A 149 -1.30 7.05 -6.93
CA TYR A 149 -0.97 7.92 -8.06
C TYR A 149 -1.09 9.39 -7.69
N ALA A 150 -0.22 10.21 -8.26
CA ALA A 150 -0.23 11.66 -8.14
C ALA A 150 0.23 12.33 -9.43
N TRP A 151 -0.06 13.62 -9.58
CA TRP A 151 0.68 14.47 -10.49
C TRP A 151 1.94 14.99 -9.80
N ALA A 152 3.10 14.85 -10.44
CA ALA A 152 4.28 15.63 -10.10
C ALA A 152 4.37 16.79 -11.08
N CYS A 153 4.21 18.01 -10.60
CA CYS A 153 4.27 19.23 -11.39
C CYS A 153 5.51 20.02 -11.01
N ARG A 154 6.13 20.71 -11.96
CA ARG A 154 7.19 21.66 -11.66
C ARG A 154 6.70 22.72 -10.65
N ALA A 155 7.60 23.17 -9.79
CA ALA A 155 7.29 24.19 -8.82
C ALA A 155 6.67 25.44 -9.48
N GLY A 156 5.61 25.96 -8.87
CA GLY A 156 4.87 27.10 -9.40
C GLY A 156 3.81 26.75 -10.46
N LEU A 157 3.66 25.47 -10.85
CA LEU A 157 2.55 25.00 -11.66
C LEU A 157 1.54 24.27 -10.80
N SER A 158 0.26 24.51 -11.05
CA SER A 158 -0.82 23.74 -10.42
C SER A 158 -1.78 23.21 -11.50
N PRO A 159 -2.40 22.06 -11.29
CA PRO A 159 -3.41 21.54 -12.21
C PRO A 159 -4.59 22.49 -12.39
N ALA A 160 -4.92 23.29 -11.39
CA ALA A 160 -6.02 24.27 -11.44
C ALA A 160 -5.73 25.48 -12.35
N GLU A 161 -4.46 25.83 -12.55
CA GLU A 161 -4.04 26.98 -13.37
C GLU A 161 -3.81 26.60 -14.83
N THR A 162 -4.61 25.69 -15.34
CA THR A 162 -4.63 25.23 -16.73
C THR A 162 -3.28 24.73 -17.24
N PHE A 163 -3.20 23.45 -17.47
CA PHE A 163 -2.10 22.84 -18.23
C PHE A 163 -2.08 23.25 -19.73
N ALA A 164 -2.86 24.25 -20.13
CA ALA A 164 -2.93 24.72 -21.51
C ALA A 164 -1.55 25.16 -22.01
N GLY A 165 -1.09 24.55 -23.10
CA GLY A 165 0.24 24.81 -23.66
C GLY A 165 1.40 24.20 -22.86
N ARG A 166 1.12 23.28 -21.94
CA ARG A 166 2.11 22.58 -21.12
C ARG A 166 2.30 21.14 -21.59
N THR A 167 3.48 20.59 -21.36
CA THR A 167 3.82 19.20 -21.67
C THR A 167 3.54 18.32 -20.46
N LEU A 168 2.52 17.47 -20.59
CA LEU A 168 2.14 16.49 -19.57
C LEU A 168 2.34 15.08 -20.11
N LEU A 169 2.98 14.23 -19.33
CA LEU A 169 3.31 12.88 -19.73
C LEU A 169 2.77 11.85 -18.71
N ALA A 170 2.34 10.71 -19.23
CA ALA A 170 2.12 9.52 -18.43
C ALA A 170 2.99 8.38 -18.98
N PRO A 171 3.45 7.44 -18.12
CA PRO A 171 4.50 6.51 -18.55
C PRO A 171 4.05 5.56 -19.67
N VAL A 172 2.85 5.00 -19.60
CA VAL A 172 2.32 4.06 -20.59
C VAL A 172 0.80 4.04 -20.61
N ASP A 173 0.23 3.64 -21.75
CA ASP A 173 -1.22 3.46 -21.93
C ASP A 173 -1.68 2.13 -21.31
N LYS A 174 -1.73 2.07 -19.96
CA LYS A 174 -2.29 0.96 -19.22
C LYS A 174 -3.59 1.40 -18.53
N ALA A 175 -4.53 0.47 -18.36
CA ALA A 175 -5.83 0.76 -17.72
C ALA A 175 -5.68 1.44 -16.36
N GLY A 176 -4.72 1.03 -15.52
CA GLY A 176 -4.43 1.67 -14.24
C GLY A 176 -4.01 3.14 -14.39
N ASN A 177 -3.12 3.46 -15.35
CA ASN A 177 -2.71 4.84 -15.62
C ASN A 177 -3.86 5.66 -16.19
N CYS A 178 -4.68 5.09 -17.08
CA CYS A 178 -5.87 5.75 -17.63
C CYS A 178 -6.89 6.07 -16.53
N ALA A 179 -7.17 5.13 -15.63
CA ALA A 179 -8.05 5.33 -14.48
C ALA A 179 -7.50 6.39 -13.51
N ALA A 180 -6.19 6.34 -13.22
CA ALA A 180 -5.53 7.34 -12.40
C ALA A 180 -5.59 8.74 -13.01
N LEU A 181 -5.41 8.87 -14.32
CA LEU A 181 -5.57 10.15 -15.04
C LEU A 181 -6.98 10.70 -14.93
N ILE A 182 -8.00 9.86 -15.13
CA ILE A 182 -9.41 10.26 -14.96
C ILE A 182 -9.63 10.74 -13.53
N ALA A 183 -9.21 9.98 -12.53
CA ALA A 183 -9.39 10.29 -11.12
C ALA A 183 -8.64 11.57 -10.72
N LEU A 184 -7.41 11.73 -11.16
CA LEU A 184 -6.62 12.94 -10.93
C LEU A 184 -7.26 14.16 -11.61
N CYS A 185 -7.77 14.06 -12.84
CA CYS A 185 -8.42 15.17 -13.54
C CYS A 185 -9.81 15.51 -12.95
N ALA A 186 -10.47 14.58 -12.28
CA ALA A 186 -11.78 14.80 -11.65
C ALA A 186 -11.66 15.49 -10.27
N GLY A 187 -10.50 15.42 -9.63
CA GLY A 187 -10.31 15.93 -8.27
C GLY A 187 -10.39 17.45 -8.17
N THR A 188 -10.87 17.93 -7.04
CA THR A 188 -10.73 19.33 -6.63
C THR A 188 -9.38 19.51 -5.97
N TYR A 189 -8.46 20.18 -6.67
CA TYR A 189 -7.11 20.41 -6.14
C TYR A 189 -7.14 21.45 -5.02
N THR A 190 -6.96 21.01 -3.79
CA THR A 190 -6.57 21.90 -2.71
C THR A 190 -5.06 22.08 -2.78
N THR A 191 -4.64 23.30 -3.06
CA THR A 191 -3.22 23.66 -3.00
C THR A 191 -2.75 23.50 -1.55
N ALA A 192 -1.91 22.52 -1.27
CA ALA A 192 -1.23 22.36 0.02
C ALA A 192 -0.25 23.52 0.32
N SER A 193 -0.31 24.60 -0.46
CA SER A 193 0.53 25.79 -0.32
C SER A 193 0.21 26.66 0.91
N GLU A 194 -0.90 26.43 1.59
CA GLU A 194 -1.29 27.23 2.75
C GLU A 194 -0.93 26.61 4.10
N ALA A 195 -0.32 25.44 4.17
CA ALA A 195 -0.09 24.75 5.43
C ALA A 195 1.38 24.40 5.75
N VAL A 196 2.36 25.04 5.12
CA VAL A 196 3.74 24.98 5.62
C VAL A 196 4.04 26.28 6.38
N PRO A 197 3.99 26.28 7.73
CA PRO A 197 4.56 27.39 8.48
C PRO A 197 6.05 27.43 8.16
N LYS A 198 6.53 28.51 7.54
CA LYS A 198 7.96 28.81 7.54
C LYS A 198 8.42 28.70 8.99
N ALA A 199 9.39 27.84 9.25
CA ALA A 199 10.05 27.76 10.54
C ALA A 199 10.65 29.13 10.89
N GLY A 200 9.85 29.95 11.53
CA GLY A 200 10.26 31.16 12.20
C GLY A 200 10.75 30.78 13.58
N THR A 201 11.99 31.09 13.87
CA THR A 201 12.59 31.09 15.20
C THR A 201 11.70 31.84 16.18
N GLY A 202 10.98 31.09 17.03
CA GLY A 202 10.16 31.67 18.10
C GLY A 202 9.46 30.53 18.87
N MET A 203 10.00 30.25 20.05
CA MET A 203 9.47 29.34 21.04
C MET A 203 8.16 29.92 21.57
N ASP A 204 7.02 29.32 21.19
CA ASP A 204 5.74 29.59 21.86
C ASP A 204 5.06 28.25 22.16
N LEU A 205 4.96 27.94 23.47
CA LEU A 205 4.35 26.74 24.03
C LEU A 205 2.83 26.98 24.12
N GLY A 206 2.13 26.87 23.00
CA GLY A 206 0.67 26.86 22.90
C GLY A 206 0.12 25.46 22.71
N LEU A 207 -0.64 24.97 23.70
CA LEU A 207 -1.37 23.70 23.66
C LEU A 207 -2.32 23.66 22.45
N PRO A 208 -2.43 22.54 21.73
CA PRO A 208 -3.36 22.42 20.60
C PRO A 208 -4.80 22.38 21.11
N THR A 209 -5.57 23.37 20.71
CA THR A 209 -7.02 23.37 20.83
C THR A 209 -7.59 22.35 19.84
N ALA A 210 -8.53 21.52 20.31
CA ALA A 210 -9.17 20.45 19.56
C ALA A 210 -9.61 20.88 18.14
N ALA A 211 -9.27 20.05 17.17
CA ALA A 211 -9.76 20.19 15.80
C ALA A 211 -11.29 20.06 15.76
N PRO A 212 -12.00 20.88 14.96
CA PRO A 212 -13.44 20.73 14.79
C PRO A 212 -13.76 19.41 14.09
N ALA A 213 -14.73 18.68 14.65
CA ALA A 213 -15.26 17.46 14.09
C ALA A 213 -15.68 17.69 12.62
N ALA A 214 -15.11 16.91 11.71
CA ALA A 214 -15.52 16.88 10.32
C ALA A 214 -16.96 16.40 10.23
N THR A 215 -17.90 17.31 10.07
CA THR A 215 -19.28 17.03 9.73
C THR A 215 -19.26 16.50 8.29
N SER A 216 -19.59 15.21 8.11
CA SER A 216 -19.79 14.60 6.80
C SER A 216 -20.93 15.33 6.08
N ALA A 217 -20.58 16.29 5.24
CA ALA A 217 -21.53 16.87 4.29
C ALA A 217 -21.81 15.81 3.21
N PRO A 218 -23.10 15.61 2.82
CA PRO A 218 -23.41 14.73 1.70
C PRO A 218 -22.71 15.27 0.45
N LEU A 219 -22.06 14.37 -0.30
CA LEU A 219 -21.51 14.62 -1.62
C LEU A 219 -22.54 15.42 -2.43
N ARG A 220 -22.34 16.70 -2.56
CA ARG A 220 -23.00 17.47 -3.61
C ARG A 220 -22.35 17.05 -4.92
N ALA A 221 -23.07 16.20 -5.66
CA ALA A 221 -22.92 16.11 -7.10
C ALA A 221 -23.34 17.48 -7.68
N ALA A 222 -22.46 18.44 -7.66
CA ALA A 222 -22.66 19.75 -8.23
C ALA A 222 -21.32 20.29 -8.70
N GLU A 223 -21.11 20.20 -10.00
CA GLU A 223 -20.33 21.16 -10.77
C GLU A 223 -18.81 21.22 -10.61
N SER A 224 -18.13 20.22 -10.10
CA SER A 224 -16.71 20.16 -10.44
C SER A 224 -16.60 19.51 -11.83
N GLU A 225 -16.59 20.33 -12.86
CA GLU A 225 -16.39 19.87 -14.23
C GLU A 225 -15.08 19.09 -14.39
N GLY A 226 -14.23 19.11 -13.38
CA GLY A 226 -12.87 18.56 -13.44
C GLY A 226 -11.98 19.35 -14.39
N ILE A 227 -10.72 18.99 -14.47
CA ILE A 227 -9.79 19.57 -15.44
C ILE A 227 -9.85 18.75 -16.72
N PRO A 228 -10.00 19.37 -17.92
CA PRO A 228 -9.91 18.64 -19.17
C PRO A 228 -8.50 18.04 -19.31
N LEU A 229 -8.39 16.92 -19.99
CA LEU A 229 -7.07 16.38 -20.33
C LEU A 229 -6.35 17.42 -21.20
N PRO A 230 -5.13 17.84 -20.85
CA PRO A 230 -4.43 18.91 -21.53
C PRO A 230 -4.11 18.57 -23.00
N THR A 231 -4.15 19.54 -23.88
CA THR A 231 -3.81 19.36 -25.30
C THR A 231 -2.36 18.92 -25.55
N GLY A 232 -1.46 19.16 -24.57
CA GLY A 232 -0.07 18.70 -24.61
C GLY A 232 0.16 17.36 -23.90
N PHE A 233 -0.91 16.61 -23.59
CA PHE A 233 -0.80 15.30 -22.97
C PHE A 233 -0.37 14.23 -23.98
N SER A 234 0.52 13.32 -23.55
CA SER A 234 0.87 12.10 -24.27
C SER A 234 1.34 10.99 -23.33
N PHE A 235 1.26 9.75 -23.81
CA PHE A 235 1.93 8.61 -23.18
C PHE A 235 3.37 8.53 -23.70
N ASP A 236 4.33 8.39 -22.77
CA ASP A 236 5.75 8.27 -23.08
C ASP A 236 6.44 7.38 -22.02
N GLU A 237 7.04 6.29 -22.45
CA GLU A 237 7.80 5.40 -21.54
C GLU A 237 8.95 6.13 -20.83
N GLY A 238 9.46 7.21 -21.41
CA GLY A 238 10.49 8.08 -20.85
C GLY A 238 9.96 9.22 -19.97
N ALA A 239 8.66 9.28 -19.63
CA ALA A 239 8.02 10.38 -18.92
C ALA A 239 8.80 10.85 -17.68
N TYR A 240 9.20 9.93 -16.83
CA TYR A 240 10.02 10.22 -15.64
C TYR A 240 11.35 10.91 -16.02
N SER A 241 12.07 10.34 -16.99
CA SER A 241 13.35 10.87 -17.44
C SER A 241 13.20 12.24 -18.11
N ALA A 242 12.13 12.44 -18.88
CA ALA A 242 11.82 13.73 -19.51
C ALA A 242 11.56 14.81 -18.45
N PHE A 243 10.82 14.48 -17.37
CA PHE A 243 10.58 15.39 -16.26
C PHE A 243 11.88 15.76 -15.54
N VAL A 244 12.71 14.78 -15.20
CA VAL A 244 14.02 14.99 -14.55
C VAL A 244 14.93 15.87 -15.42
N ARG A 245 14.92 15.68 -16.76
CA ARG A 245 15.66 16.54 -17.69
C ARG A 245 15.02 17.90 -17.97
N ASN A 246 13.92 18.21 -17.31
CA ASN A 246 13.22 19.48 -17.49
C ASN A 246 12.52 19.63 -18.86
N GLU A 247 12.17 18.53 -19.51
CA GLU A 247 11.50 18.47 -20.81
C GLU A 247 9.98 18.34 -20.71
N ALA A 248 9.46 17.96 -19.53
CA ALA A 248 8.04 17.89 -19.23
C ALA A 248 7.67 18.84 -18.08
N ASP A 249 6.47 19.40 -18.10
CA ASP A 249 5.97 20.31 -17.07
C ASP A 249 5.29 19.58 -15.91
N ALA A 250 4.63 18.46 -16.22
CA ALA A 250 4.03 17.58 -15.22
C ALA A 250 4.03 16.13 -15.73
N ILE A 251 4.05 15.18 -14.78
CA ILE A 251 3.97 13.76 -15.06
C ILE A 251 3.02 13.05 -14.10
N LEU A 252 2.34 12.01 -14.61
CA LEU A 252 1.70 11.00 -13.77
C LEU A 252 2.79 10.16 -13.12
N VAL A 253 2.73 10.05 -11.79
CA VAL A 253 3.70 9.28 -11.00
C VAL A 253 3.00 8.37 -10.02
N THR A 254 3.64 7.25 -9.74
CA THR A 254 3.31 6.35 -8.63
C THR A 254 4.01 6.81 -7.35
N GLN A 255 3.62 6.25 -6.19
CA GLN A 255 4.33 6.48 -4.92
C GLN A 255 5.83 6.15 -5.02
N ARG A 256 6.21 5.17 -5.84
CA ARG A 256 7.62 4.83 -6.09
C ARG A 256 8.37 5.97 -6.75
N GLU A 257 7.79 6.50 -7.83
CA GLU A 257 8.40 7.59 -8.58
C GLU A 257 8.44 8.88 -7.78
N LEU A 258 7.44 9.14 -6.90
CA LEU A 258 7.51 10.24 -5.94
C LEU A 258 8.75 10.14 -5.03
N CYS A 259 9.05 8.95 -4.52
CA CYS A 259 10.24 8.72 -3.71
C CYS A 259 11.53 8.90 -4.50
N GLN A 260 11.55 8.45 -5.76
CA GLN A 260 12.70 8.63 -6.66
C GLN A 260 12.91 10.10 -7.03
N LEU A 261 11.84 10.85 -7.34
CA LEU A 261 11.92 12.29 -7.61
C LEU A 261 12.45 13.05 -6.39
N ARG A 262 11.97 12.71 -5.21
CA ARG A 262 12.48 13.30 -3.97
C ARG A 262 13.98 13.07 -3.82
N ALA A 263 14.44 11.82 -3.93
CA ALA A 263 15.85 11.48 -3.83
C ALA A 263 16.69 12.21 -4.91
N ALA A 264 16.16 12.31 -6.15
CA ALA A 264 16.81 13.03 -7.23
C ALA A 264 16.88 14.54 -6.96
N SER A 265 15.82 15.17 -6.41
CA SER A 265 15.82 16.60 -6.05
C SER A 265 16.78 16.89 -4.88
N GLU A 266 16.82 16.04 -3.86
CA GLU A 266 17.77 16.16 -2.75
C GLU A 266 19.24 16.05 -3.22
N ALA A 267 19.49 15.29 -4.29
CA ALA A 267 20.79 15.18 -4.95
C ALA A 267 21.08 16.31 -5.97
N GLY A 268 20.14 17.23 -6.19
CA GLY A 268 20.26 18.31 -7.20
C GLY A 268 20.13 17.80 -8.64
N GLY A 269 19.61 16.60 -8.87
CA GLY A 269 19.47 15.96 -10.17
C GLY A 269 18.07 16.06 -10.78
N ALA A 270 17.11 16.68 -10.10
CA ALA A 270 15.77 16.92 -10.63
C ALA A 270 15.31 18.36 -10.33
N PRO A 271 14.39 18.93 -11.15
CA PRO A 271 13.82 20.24 -10.87
C PRO A 271 13.02 20.23 -9.57
N ASP A 272 12.77 21.40 -8.99
CA ASP A 272 11.80 21.55 -7.90
C ASP A 272 10.41 21.21 -8.39
N TRP A 273 9.66 20.45 -7.57
CA TRP A 273 8.35 19.95 -7.92
C TRP A 273 7.38 19.94 -6.74
N THR A 274 6.10 19.84 -7.05
CA THR A 274 5.02 19.69 -6.08
C THR A 274 4.14 18.52 -6.50
N ALA A 275 3.74 17.68 -5.54
CA ALA A 275 2.77 16.63 -5.77
C ALA A 275 1.34 17.17 -5.64
N TYR A 276 0.47 16.75 -6.55
CA TYR A 276 -0.97 17.01 -6.48
C TYR A 276 -1.72 15.68 -6.58
N THR A 277 -2.72 15.54 -5.76
CA THR A 277 -3.61 14.39 -5.72
C THR A 277 -5.02 14.82 -6.14
N GLY A 278 -5.71 13.97 -6.87
CA GLY A 278 -7.13 14.16 -7.19
C GLY A 278 -8.00 13.22 -6.36
N GLU A 279 -9.05 12.68 -7.00
CA GLU A 279 -9.82 11.59 -6.40
C GLU A 279 -8.93 10.34 -6.28
N PRO A 280 -8.93 9.64 -5.14
CA PRO A 280 -8.03 8.52 -4.93
C PRO A 280 -8.48 7.29 -5.74
N PHE A 281 -7.58 6.80 -6.57
CA PHE A 281 -7.70 5.55 -7.31
C PHE A 281 -6.41 4.74 -7.16
N THR A 282 -6.53 3.42 -7.02
CA THR A 282 -5.38 2.52 -7.12
C THR A 282 -5.77 1.15 -7.65
N ASP A 283 -4.95 0.61 -8.54
CA ASP A 283 -4.86 -0.80 -8.91
C ASP A 283 -3.64 -1.48 -8.27
N GLN A 284 -2.81 -0.69 -7.59
CA GLN A 284 -1.59 -1.13 -6.90
C GLN A 284 -1.95 -1.65 -5.50
N LEU A 285 -2.58 -2.81 -5.43
CA LEU A 285 -2.96 -3.47 -4.20
C LEU A 285 -2.13 -4.73 -3.98
N ALA A 286 -1.85 -5.02 -2.72
CA ALA A 286 -1.40 -6.33 -2.27
C ALA A 286 -2.52 -6.93 -1.41
N LEU A 287 -3.16 -7.96 -1.90
CA LEU A 287 -4.25 -8.65 -1.23
C LEU A 287 -3.73 -9.93 -0.57
N PHE A 288 -4.09 -10.15 0.68
CA PHE A 288 -3.80 -11.38 1.41
C PHE A 288 -5.00 -12.33 1.35
N ALA A 289 -4.75 -13.59 1.09
CA ALA A 289 -5.76 -14.65 1.08
C ALA A 289 -5.25 -15.92 1.79
N ILE A 290 -6.17 -16.67 2.37
CA ILE A 290 -5.94 -17.98 3.00
C ILE A 290 -6.41 -19.05 2.03
N VAL A 291 -5.54 -20.01 1.73
CA VAL A 291 -5.83 -21.07 0.73
C VAL A 291 -6.69 -22.16 1.36
N ASP A 292 -7.81 -22.45 0.71
CA ASP A 292 -8.68 -23.61 1.01
C ASP A 292 -8.24 -24.83 0.20
N TRP A 293 -7.46 -25.70 0.84
CA TRP A 293 -6.99 -26.91 0.22
C TRP A 293 -7.06 -28.08 1.18
N PRO A 294 -7.63 -29.24 0.79
CA PRO A 294 -7.85 -30.37 1.70
C PRO A 294 -6.55 -30.84 2.38
N ARG A 295 -6.50 -30.75 3.71
CA ARG A 295 -5.42 -31.22 4.58
C ARG A 295 -5.98 -31.56 5.95
N GLU A 296 -5.34 -32.46 6.66
CA GLU A 296 -5.79 -32.86 8.01
C GLU A 296 -5.77 -31.69 9.01
N ASP A 297 -4.81 -30.76 8.89
CA ASP A 297 -4.59 -29.62 9.76
C ASP A 297 -5.13 -28.29 9.22
N ILE A 298 -6.04 -28.33 8.23
CA ILE A 298 -6.56 -27.13 7.55
C ILE A 298 -7.19 -26.12 8.51
N ALA A 299 -7.91 -26.58 9.52
CA ALA A 299 -8.55 -25.69 10.50
C ALA A 299 -7.51 -24.87 11.33
N ALA A 300 -6.40 -25.51 11.72
CA ALA A 300 -5.32 -24.83 12.43
C ALA A 300 -4.60 -23.84 11.52
N ARG A 301 -4.34 -24.20 10.26
CA ARG A 301 -3.70 -23.31 9.27
C ARG A 301 -4.57 -22.11 8.95
N ARG A 302 -5.89 -22.33 8.79
CA ARG A 302 -6.85 -21.25 8.60
C ARG A 302 -6.84 -20.28 9.78
N ALA A 303 -6.94 -20.79 10.99
CA ALA A 303 -6.95 -19.97 12.18
C ALA A 303 -5.64 -19.16 12.36
N LEU A 304 -4.46 -19.77 12.05
CA LEU A 304 -3.19 -19.05 12.00
C LEU A 304 -3.15 -17.99 10.91
N GLY A 305 -3.78 -18.25 9.76
CA GLY A 305 -3.93 -17.28 8.67
C GLY A 305 -4.79 -16.09 9.06
N GLU A 306 -5.91 -16.30 9.76
CA GLU A 306 -6.78 -15.25 10.28
C GLU A 306 -6.01 -14.37 11.30
N GLU A 307 -5.20 -14.98 12.17
CA GLU A 307 -4.35 -14.23 13.12
C GLU A 307 -3.19 -13.50 12.44
N LEU A 308 -2.59 -14.11 11.41
CA LEU A 308 -1.57 -13.43 10.60
C LEU A 308 -2.16 -12.22 9.89
N LEU A 309 -3.36 -12.35 9.28
CA LEU A 309 -4.06 -11.24 8.65
C LEU A 309 -4.33 -10.12 9.66
N ALA A 310 -4.87 -10.44 10.83
CA ALA A 310 -5.10 -9.48 11.90
C ALA A 310 -3.81 -8.78 12.33
N HIS A 311 -2.68 -9.53 12.35
CA HIS A 311 -1.38 -8.95 12.63
C HIS A 311 -0.91 -8.02 11.50
N LEU A 312 -1.06 -8.39 10.24
CA LEU A 312 -0.69 -7.55 9.09
C LEU A 312 -1.50 -6.25 9.03
N LEU A 313 -2.77 -6.28 9.45
CA LEU A 313 -3.66 -5.12 9.52
C LEU A 313 -3.50 -4.30 10.82
N SER A 314 -2.71 -4.77 11.79
CA SER A 314 -2.48 -4.03 13.03
C SER A 314 -1.79 -2.69 12.78
N GLU A 315 -2.03 -1.70 13.64
CA GLU A 315 -1.41 -0.37 13.56
C GLU A 315 0.12 -0.46 13.50
N GLU A 316 0.73 -1.36 14.29
CA GLU A 316 2.18 -1.60 14.31
C GLU A 316 2.70 -2.07 12.94
N SER A 317 2.03 -3.06 12.35
CA SER A 317 2.44 -3.59 11.04
C SER A 317 2.20 -2.60 9.91
N GLN A 318 1.09 -1.87 9.96
CA GLN A 318 0.77 -0.84 8.96
C GLN A 318 1.74 0.34 9.06
N ALA A 319 2.18 0.73 10.24
CA ALA A 319 3.20 1.77 10.42
C ALA A 319 4.55 1.39 9.79
N GLU A 320 4.91 0.10 9.79
CA GLU A 320 6.14 -0.39 9.14
C GLU A 320 6.11 -0.26 7.60
N LEU A 321 4.95 -0.03 6.96
CA LEU A 321 4.84 0.25 5.53
C LEU A 321 5.60 1.52 5.12
N THR A 322 5.76 2.48 6.04
CA THR A 322 6.56 3.69 5.79
C THR A 322 8.00 3.38 5.41
N ARG A 323 8.56 2.28 5.89
CA ARG A 323 9.93 1.86 5.59
C ARG A 323 10.13 1.38 4.16
N VAL A 324 9.06 0.97 3.50
CA VAL A 324 9.07 0.56 2.10
C VAL A 324 8.35 1.57 1.21
N HIS A 325 7.88 2.68 1.78
CA HIS A 325 7.10 3.71 1.10
C HIS A 325 5.91 3.12 0.33
N ALA A 326 5.09 2.36 1.04
CA ALA A 326 3.76 1.92 0.62
C ALA A 326 2.71 2.54 1.53
N LEU A 327 1.48 2.66 1.05
CA LEU A 327 0.36 3.24 1.80
C LEU A 327 -0.35 2.17 2.61
N ARG A 328 -0.89 2.58 3.75
CA ARG A 328 -1.74 1.74 4.60
C ARG A 328 -3.10 1.49 3.95
N THR A 329 -3.68 0.35 4.28
CA THR A 329 -5.03 -0.01 3.84
C THR A 329 -6.08 0.05 4.94
N THR A 330 -5.64 0.27 6.18
CA THR A 330 -6.51 0.34 7.36
C THR A 330 -6.82 1.79 7.74
N PRO A 331 -7.99 2.09 8.34
CA PRO A 331 -8.24 3.39 8.96
C PRO A 331 -7.19 3.71 10.02
N GLY A 332 -6.90 4.99 10.25
CA GLY A 332 -5.98 5.42 11.29
C GLY A 332 -5.34 6.77 11.00
N GLU A 333 -4.38 7.18 11.82
CA GLU A 333 -3.65 8.43 11.64
C GLU A 333 -2.65 8.32 10.48
N ALA A 334 -2.35 9.48 9.86
CA ALA A 334 -1.36 9.55 8.79
C ALA A 334 0.03 9.12 9.31
N LEU A 335 0.70 8.27 8.55
CA LEU A 335 2.01 7.70 8.89
C LEU A 335 3.17 8.55 8.35
N TYR A 336 2.93 9.22 7.22
CA TYR A 336 3.93 10.08 6.59
C TYR A 336 3.83 11.49 7.18
N GLY A 337 4.84 11.92 7.95
CA GLY A 337 4.95 13.30 8.40
C GLY A 337 5.10 14.29 7.22
N ALA A 338 5.62 15.48 7.43
CA ALA A 338 5.79 16.52 6.40
C ALA A 338 6.77 16.12 5.26
N GLN A 339 6.77 14.87 4.85
CA GLN A 339 7.55 14.35 3.71
C GLN A 339 6.82 14.70 2.41
N ASN A 340 7.43 15.56 1.63
CA ASN A 340 6.87 16.04 0.36
C ASN A 340 6.40 14.88 -0.54
N GLY A 341 5.18 14.96 -1.03
CA GLY A 341 4.56 13.99 -1.94
C GLY A 341 3.87 12.84 -1.23
N MET A 342 4.53 12.09 -0.36
CA MET A 342 3.93 10.94 0.32
C MET A 342 2.86 11.33 1.34
N ALA A 343 3.06 12.43 2.08
CA ALA A 343 2.06 12.93 3.03
C ALA A 343 0.78 13.42 2.32
N GLN A 344 0.92 14.12 1.18
CA GLN A 344 -0.23 14.54 0.38
C GLN A 344 -0.96 13.33 -0.21
N LEU A 345 -0.20 12.36 -0.73
CA LEU A 345 -0.77 11.14 -1.28
C LEU A 345 -1.55 10.36 -0.21
N GLU A 346 -0.95 10.12 0.96
CA GLU A 346 -1.61 9.44 2.07
C GLU A 346 -2.87 10.17 2.53
N ALA A 347 -2.78 11.49 2.72
CA ALA A 347 -3.91 12.31 3.16
C ALA A 347 -5.11 12.21 2.21
N ALA A 348 -4.88 12.20 0.89
CA ALA A 348 -5.95 12.02 -0.09
C ALA A 348 -6.61 10.64 0.05
N TYR A 349 -5.83 9.58 0.22
CA TYR A 349 -6.33 8.21 0.33
C TYR A 349 -7.03 7.93 1.66
N LEU A 350 -6.65 8.61 2.75
CA LEU A 350 -7.30 8.48 4.05
C LEU A 350 -8.57 9.34 4.17
N SER A 351 -8.66 10.46 3.45
CA SER A 351 -9.76 11.42 3.57
C SER A 351 -10.95 11.11 2.66
N SER A 352 -10.78 10.29 1.64
CA SER A 352 -11.77 10.02 0.60
C SER A 352 -11.96 8.52 0.38
N ARG A 353 -13.04 8.17 -0.32
CA ARG A 353 -13.26 6.78 -0.73
C ARG A 353 -12.27 6.41 -1.84
N VAL A 354 -11.42 5.43 -1.58
CA VAL A 354 -10.50 4.91 -2.59
C VAL A 354 -11.26 4.08 -3.61
N LEU A 355 -11.12 4.39 -4.89
CA LEU A 355 -11.57 3.51 -5.96
C LEU A 355 -10.47 2.50 -6.28
N ALA A 356 -10.86 1.24 -6.37
CA ALA A 356 -9.95 0.17 -6.74
C ALA A 356 -10.72 -0.97 -7.45
N PRO A 357 -10.07 -1.70 -8.37
CA PRO A 357 -10.69 -2.82 -9.05
C PRO A 357 -10.89 -4.01 -8.12
N ASN A 358 -11.85 -4.86 -8.47
CA ASN A 358 -11.98 -6.18 -7.85
C ASN A 358 -10.80 -7.06 -8.26
N ALA A 359 -10.25 -7.81 -7.30
CA ALA A 359 -9.04 -8.62 -7.47
C ALA A 359 -9.22 -9.78 -8.45
N PHE A 360 -10.44 -10.28 -8.62
CA PHE A 360 -10.77 -11.45 -9.45
C PHE A 360 -11.39 -11.08 -10.79
N ASP A 361 -11.60 -9.79 -11.08
CA ASP A 361 -12.18 -9.31 -12.33
C ASP A 361 -11.16 -8.46 -13.11
N THR A 362 -10.85 -8.88 -14.31
CA THR A 362 -9.96 -8.14 -15.23
C THR A 362 -10.71 -7.34 -16.29
N SER A 363 -12.03 -7.52 -16.39
CA SER A 363 -12.84 -6.89 -17.44
C SER A 363 -12.95 -5.37 -17.30
N TRP A 364 -12.72 -4.83 -16.08
CA TRP A 364 -12.64 -3.40 -15.82
C TRP A 364 -11.61 -2.69 -16.72
N GLN A 365 -10.53 -3.37 -17.10
CA GLN A 365 -9.47 -2.80 -17.92
C GLN A 365 -9.99 -2.30 -19.27
N THR A 366 -10.82 -3.10 -19.94
CA THR A 366 -11.43 -2.72 -21.22
C THR A 366 -12.41 -1.57 -21.07
N SER A 367 -13.23 -1.59 -20.01
CA SER A 367 -14.17 -0.52 -19.69
C SER A 367 -13.46 0.81 -19.44
N VAL A 368 -12.38 0.78 -18.64
CA VAL A 368 -11.57 1.98 -18.35
C VAL A 368 -10.95 2.56 -19.62
N GLN A 369 -10.39 1.73 -20.51
CA GLN A 369 -9.83 2.21 -21.77
C GLN A 369 -10.90 2.88 -22.64
N THR A 370 -12.11 2.34 -22.66
CA THR A 370 -13.24 2.94 -23.36
C THR A 370 -13.65 4.30 -22.77
N ILE A 371 -13.75 4.38 -21.45
CA ILE A 371 -14.07 5.64 -20.73
C ILE A 371 -12.96 6.67 -21.00
N PHE A 372 -11.69 6.23 -20.91
CA PHE A 372 -10.53 7.09 -21.13
C PHE A 372 -10.49 7.63 -22.57
N ALA A 373 -10.79 6.81 -23.58
CA ALA A 373 -10.88 7.25 -24.98
C ALA A 373 -11.89 8.38 -25.15
N LEU A 374 -13.11 8.23 -24.58
CA LEU A 374 -14.13 9.28 -24.63
C LEU A 374 -13.68 10.56 -23.90
N PHE A 375 -12.98 10.41 -22.77
CA PHE A 375 -12.44 11.54 -22.02
C PHE A 375 -11.30 12.24 -22.78
N SER A 376 -10.37 11.50 -23.35
CA SER A 376 -9.22 12.05 -24.09
C SER A 376 -9.64 12.75 -25.40
N GLU A 377 -10.73 12.29 -26.03
CA GLU A 377 -11.35 12.93 -27.19
C GLU A 377 -12.19 14.20 -26.82
N GLY A 378 -12.30 14.52 -25.53
CA GLY A 378 -13.14 15.63 -25.05
C GLY A 378 -14.65 15.41 -25.20
N ARG A 379 -15.09 14.17 -25.43
CA ARG A 379 -16.52 13.80 -25.57
C ARG A 379 -17.24 13.70 -24.24
N VAL A 380 -16.51 13.45 -23.17
CA VAL A 380 -16.99 13.48 -21.78
C VAL A 380 -16.06 14.32 -20.93
N ARG A 381 -16.59 14.93 -19.86
CA ARG A 381 -15.79 15.70 -18.90
C ARG A 381 -15.18 14.78 -17.85
N ALA A 382 -14.13 15.24 -17.18
CA ALA A 382 -13.42 14.46 -16.17
C ALA A 382 -14.33 13.94 -15.05
N GLY A 383 -15.24 14.78 -14.52
CA GLY A 383 -16.21 14.37 -13.50
C GLY A 383 -17.14 13.25 -13.99
N THR A 384 -17.71 13.36 -15.20
CA THR A 384 -18.55 12.31 -15.79
C THR A 384 -17.74 11.03 -16.08
N ALA A 385 -16.50 11.15 -16.54
CA ALA A 385 -15.62 10.01 -16.75
C ALA A 385 -15.31 9.29 -15.42
N TYR A 386 -15.08 10.05 -14.34
CA TYR A 386 -14.86 9.51 -13.01
C TYR A 386 -16.11 8.83 -12.42
N GLU A 387 -17.30 9.43 -12.59
CA GLU A 387 -18.56 8.78 -12.18
C GLU A 387 -18.76 7.45 -12.93
N SER A 388 -18.46 7.42 -14.24
CA SER A 388 -18.53 6.21 -15.04
C SER A 388 -17.50 5.16 -14.58
N LEU A 389 -16.28 5.60 -14.27
CA LEU A 389 -15.23 4.75 -13.67
C LEU A 389 -15.67 4.19 -12.32
N ALA A 390 -16.22 5.04 -11.45
CA ALA A 390 -16.73 4.64 -10.14
C ALA A 390 -17.89 3.65 -10.26
N ALA A 391 -18.84 3.90 -11.16
CA ALA A 391 -19.93 2.98 -11.41
C ALA A 391 -19.43 1.61 -11.86
N GLU A 392 -18.46 1.57 -12.78
CA GLU A 392 -17.86 0.33 -13.30
C GLU A 392 -17.16 -0.48 -12.19
N LEU A 393 -16.31 0.19 -11.39
CA LEU A 393 -15.54 -0.47 -10.33
C LEU A 393 -16.39 -0.86 -9.11
N LEU A 394 -17.53 -0.23 -8.90
CA LEU A 394 -18.41 -0.49 -7.75
C LEU A 394 -19.59 -1.41 -8.07
N ALA A 395 -19.93 -1.59 -9.34
CA ALA A 395 -21.02 -2.48 -9.76
C ALA A 395 -20.65 -3.96 -9.67
N ARG A 396 -19.39 -4.26 -9.52
CA ARG A 396 -18.76 -5.59 -9.51
C ARG A 396 -18.13 -5.87 -8.15
#